data_1525bccc65f1a314db480eea2cc45e18
#
_entry.id   1525bccc65f1a314db480eea2cc45e18
#
_cell.length_a   1.000
_cell.length_b   1.000
_cell.length_c   1.000
_cell.angle_alpha   90.00
_cell.angle_beta   90.00
_cell.angle_gamma   90.00
#
_symmetry.space_group_name_H-M   'P 1'
#
loop_
_entity.id
_entity.type
_entity.pdbx_description
1 polymer ?
#
loop_
_entity_poly.entity_id
_entity_poly.type
_entity_poly.pdbx_seq_one_letter_code
_entity_poly.pdbx_strand_id
1 'polypeptide(L)'
;EVIISLSDRREFIAEVVGVDPLSDLAVLEVSDDDLPTVNVGNSDELRVGDWVIAIGSPFSFDFSVTAGIVSAKGRSINNNNIGNYVPFLQTDVAINPGNSGGPLFNLDGEVVGINSQIYSRSGGYQGLAFAIPINVAMDVADQIINDGEVSRGYLGVRMSEVDSDLADALGMEKPYGALINDIEEGESADLAGLMPGAVSYTHLRAHETQT
;
A
#
# COMPACT_ATOMS: atom_id res chain seq x y z
N GLU A 1 6.50 -17.77 -16.59
CA GLU A 1 5.16 -18.01 -17.14
C GLU A 1 4.17 -18.10 -15.95
N VAL A 2 3.11 -17.31 -15.99
CA VAL A 2 2.07 -17.30 -14.94
C VAL A 2 0.80 -17.85 -15.57
N ILE A 3 0.14 -18.79 -14.89
CA ILE A 3 -1.14 -19.35 -15.32
C ILE A 3 -2.24 -18.79 -14.42
N ILE A 4 -3.27 -18.22 -15.01
CA ILE A 4 -4.46 -17.73 -14.33
C ILE A 4 -5.59 -18.72 -14.59
N SER A 5 -6.12 -19.31 -13.52
CA SER A 5 -7.25 -20.22 -13.58
C SER A 5 -8.50 -19.51 -13.07
N LEU A 6 -9.56 -19.50 -13.87
CA LEU A 6 -10.84 -18.90 -13.49
C LEU A 6 -11.76 -19.91 -12.78
N SER A 7 -12.82 -19.41 -12.16
CA SER A 7 -13.82 -20.24 -11.46
C SER A 7 -14.59 -21.19 -12.37
N ASP A 8 -14.69 -20.86 -13.65
CA ASP A 8 -15.31 -21.69 -14.70
C ASP A 8 -14.34 -22.72 -15.31
N ARG A 9 -13.11 -22.83 -14.75
CA ARG A 9 -12.03 -23.72 -15.17
C ARG A 9 -11.33 -23.35 -16.48
N ARG A 10 -11.59 -22.16 -17.03
CA ARG A 10 -10.73 -21.65 -18.10
C ARG A 10 -9.36 -21.31 -17.51
N GLU A 11 -8.32 -21.55 -18.29
CA GLU A 11 -6.93 -21.24 -17.92
C GLU A 11 -6.31 -20.37 -18.99
N PHE A 12 -5.57 -19.36 -18.56
CA PHE A 12 -4.89 -18.41 -19.41
C PHE A 12 -3.42 -18.31 -19.02
N ILE A 13 -2.57 -18.21 -20.03
CA ILE A 13 -1.18 -17.84 -19.83
C ILE A 13 -1.16 -16.31 -19.75
N ALA A 14 -0.72 -15.78 -18.61
CA ALA A 14 -0.57 -14.36 -18.43
C ALA A 14 0.85 -13.91 -18.77
N GLU A 15 0.95 -12.78 -19.45
CA GLU A 15 2.20 -12.06 -19.67
C GLU A 15 2.45 -11.13 -18.49
N VAL A 16 3.69 -11.08 -17.97
CA VAL A 16 4.10 -10.13 -16.95
C VAL A 16 4.47 -8.82 -17.63
N VAL A 17 3.59 -7.81 -17.54
CA VAL A 17 3.82 -6.48 -18.10
C VAL A 17 4.95 -5.79 -17.34
N GLY A 18 4.93 -5.88 -16.01
CA GLY A 18 5.99 -5.37 -15.16
C GLY A 18 5.75 -5.66 -13.68
N VAL A 19 6.76 -5.36 -12.88
CA VAL A 19 6.76 -5.59 -11.43
C VAL A 19 7.34 -4.39 -10.70
N ASP A 20 6.80 -4.09 -9.53
CA ASP A 20 7.36 -3.12 -8.61
C ASP A 20 7.61 -3.75 -7.23
N PRO A 21 8.85 -4.20 -6.95
CA PRO A 21 9.17 -4.83 -5.68
C PRO A 21 9.00 -3.93 -4.46
N LEU A 22 9.04 -2.60 -4.63
CA LEU A 22 8.92 -1.66 -3.52
C LEU A 22 7.48 -1.48 -3.03
N SER A 23 6.50 -1.74 -3.89
CA SER A 23 5.08 -1.76 -3.52
C SER A 23 4.50 -3.17 -3.41
N ASP A 24 5.27 -4.22 -3.72
CA ASP A 24 4.82 -5.62 -3.76
C ASP A 24 3.70 -5.85 -4.79
N LEU A 25 3.82 -5.20 -5.97
CA LEU A 25 2.83 -5.27 -7.04
C LEU A 25 3.43 -5.81 -8.34
N ALA A 26 2.60 -6.52 -9.07
CA ALA A 26 2.87 -6.95 -10.44
C ALA A 26 1.64 -6.69 -11.33
N VAL A 27 1.87 -6.30 -12.56
CA VAL A 27 0.83 -6.18 -13.59
C VAL A 27 0.97 -7.35 -14.54
N LEU A 28 -0.15 -8.06 -14.72
CA LEU A 28 -0.28 -9.20 -15.61
C LEU A 28 -1.29 -8.86 -16.71
N GLU A 29 -1.01 -9.27 -17.93
CA GLU A 29 -1.91 -9.16 -19.07
C GLU A 29 -2.40 -10.54 -19.50
N VAL A 30 -3.69 -10.63 -19.78
CA VAL A 30 -4.35 -11.83 -20.30
C VAL A 30 -5.10 -11.46 -21.57
N SER A 31 -4.85 -12.22 -22.64
CA SER A 31 -5.49 -12.00 -23.95
C SER A 31 -6.84 -12.74 -24.01
N ASP A 32 -7.90 -12.10 -23.51
CA ASP A 32 -9.30 -12.55 -23.71
C ASP A 32 -10.23 -11.33 -23.52
N ASP A 33 -11.17 -11.14 -24.42
CA ASP A 33 -12.08 -9.99 -24.44
C ASP A 33 -13.34 -10.20 -23.56
N ASP A 34 -13.59 -11.41 -23.06
CA ASP A 34 -14.81 -11.76 -22.30
C ASP A 34 -14.44 -12.22 -20.87
N LEU A 35 -13.64 -11.41 -20.17
CA LEU A 35 -13.32 -11.65 -18.77
C LEU A 35 -14.18 -10.78 -17.84
N PRO A 36 -14.71 -11.36 -16.75
CA PRO A 36 -15.41 -10.57 -15.76
C PRO A 36 -14.44 -9.62 -15.05
N THR A 37 -14.81 -8.35 -14.95
CA THR A 37 -14.03 -7.33 -14.26
C THR A 37 -14.69 -6.93 -12.95
N VAL A 38 -13.89 -6.43 -12.01
CA VAL A 38 -14.35 -5.85 -10.75
C VAL A 38 -14.48 -4.33 -10.89
N ASN A 39 -15.35 -3.73 -10.08
CA ASN A 39 -15.39 -2.28 -9.94
C ASN A 39 -14.26 -1.84 -9.02
N VAL A 40 -13.52 -0.84 -9.46
CA VAL A 40 -12.48 -0.19 -8.65
C VAL A 40 -13.11 0.93 -7.86
N GLY A 41 -12.96 0.90 -6.54
CA GLY A 41 -13.44 1.92 -5.62
C GLY A 41 -12.38 2.99 -5.34
N ASN A 42 -12.60 3.73 -4.25
CA ASN A 42 -11.70 4.78 -3.80
C ASN A 42 -11.22 4.51 -2.37
N SER A 43 -9.94 4.15 -2.20
CA SER A 43 -9.36 3.85 -0.88
C SER A 43 -9.22 5.08 0.02
N ASP A 44 -9.24 6.30 -0.55
CA ASP A 44 -9.12 7.53 0.25
C ASP A 44 -10.41 7.85 1.00
N GLU A 45 -11.55 7.41 0.49
CA GLU A 45 -12.85 7.59 1.12
C GLU A 45 -13.11 6.63 2.29
N LEU A 46 -12.33 5.53 2.40
CA LEU A 46 -12.43 4.62 3.53
C LEU A 46 -12.15 5.32 4.85
N ARG A 47 -12.93 5.00 5.86
CA ARG A 47 -12.77 5.48 7.24
C ARG A 47 -12.43 4.31 8.15
N VAL A 48 -11.71 4.59 9.22
CA VAL A 48 -11.53 3.62 10.31
C VAL A 48 -12.90 3.24 10.86
N GLY A 49 -13.16 1.93 10.94
CA GLY A 49 -14.44 1.35 11.32
C GLY A 49 -15.32 0.89 10.14
N ASP A 50 -15.02 1.28 8.90
CA ASP A 50 -15.76 0.80 7.74
C ASP A 50 -15.54 -0.70 7.53
N TRP A 51 -16.62 -1.43 7.21
CA TRP A 51 -16.57 -2.85 6.92
C TRP A 51 -15.88 -3.13 5.59
N VAL A 52 -15.05 -4.16 5.58
CA VAL A 52 -14.34 -4.65 4.40
C VAL A 52 -14.36 -6.17 4.34
N ILE A 53 -14.28 -6.70 3.13
CA ILE A 53 -14.38 -8.13 2.82
C ILE A 53 -13.19 -8.54 1.97
N ALA A 54 -12.44 -9.55 2.39
CA ALA A 54 -11.39 -10.15 1.58
C ALA A 54 -11.88 -11.46 0.96
N ILE A 55 -11.52 -11.65 -0.30
CA ILE A 55 -11.77 -12.88 -1.04
C ILE A 55 -10.44 -13.45 -1.50
N GLY A 56 -10.25 -14.75 -1.35
CA GLY A 56 -9.03 -15.44 -1.73
C GLY A 56 -9.16 -16.95 -1.63
N SER A 57 -8.07 -17.66 -1.82
CA SER A 57 -7.97 -19.13 -1.74
C SER A 57 -6.95 -19.56 -0.70
N PRO A 58 -7.21 -19.31 0.60
CA PRO A 58 -6.27 -19.63 1.66
C PRO A 58 -6.05 -21.15 1.73
N PHE A 59 -4.80 -21.58 1.86
CA PHE A 59 -4.41 -22.98 1.95
C PHE A 59 -4.90 -23.85 0.78
N SER A 60 -5.09 -23.26 -0.41
CA SER A 60 -5.66 -23.92 -1.59
C SER A 60 -7.12 -24.41 -1.41
N PHE A 61 -7.84 -23.86 -0.44
CA PHE A 61 -9.29 -24.00 -0.37
C PHE A 61 -9.94 -23.04 -1.35
N ASP A 62 -10.83 -23.55 -2.20
CA ASP A 62 -11.54 -22.74 -3.20
C ASP A 62 -12.38 -21.66 -2.52
N PHE A 63 -12.17 -20.40 -2.95
CA PHE A 63 -12.99 -19.23 -2.67
C PHE A 63 -13.44 -19.05 -1.21
N SER A 64 -12.52 -18.62 -0.37
CA SER A 64 -12.85 -18.22 1.00
C SER A 64 -13.12 -16.73 1.09
N VAL A 65 -14.14 -16.38 1.85
CA VAL A 65 -14.53 -15.00 2.15
C VAL A 65 -14.31 -14.74 3.64
N THR A 66 -13.59 -13.67 3.95
CA THR A 66 -13.42 -13.19 5.33
C THR A 66 -13.82 -11.73 5.42
N ALA A 67 -14.34 -11.30 6.57
CA ALA A 67 -14.81 -9.94 6.79
C ALA A 67 -14.21 -9.35 8.07
N GLY A 68 -14.09 -8.05 8.11
CA GLY A 68 -13.61 -7.27 9.24
C GLY A 68 -13.78 -5.79 8.97
N ILE A 69 -13.00 -4.96 9.65
CA ILE A 69 -13.05 -3.50 9.50
C ILE A 69 -11.69 -2.92 9.14
N VAL A 70 -11.70 -1.71 8.62
CA VAL A 70 -10.50 -0.87 8.54
C VAL A 70 -10.12 -0.45 9.96
N SER A 71 -9.00 -0.93 10.46
CA SER A 71 -8.51 -0.64 11.81
C SER A 71 -7.64 0.62 11.86
N ALA A 72 -6.90 0.91 10.78
CA ALA A 72 -6.11 2.12 10.62
C ALA A 72 -5.78 2.36 9.13
N LYS A 73 -5.37 3.58 8.81
CA LYS A 73 -4.87 3.96 7.47
C LYS A 73 -3.45 4.53 7.56
N GLY A 74 -2.69 4.43 6.47
CA GLY A 74 -1.37 5.02 6.36
C GLY A 74 -0.31 4.33 7.21
N ARG A 75 -0.44 3.02 7.46
CA ARG A 75 0.55 2.28 8.25
C ARG A 75 1.81 1.99 7.44
N SER A 76 2.96 2.36 7.99
CA SER A 76 4.26 1.91 7.49
C SER A 76 4.66 0.64 8.23
N ILE A 77 5.10 -0.37 7.47
CA ILE A 77 5.56 -1.65 8.03
C ILE A 77 7.03 -1.76 7.67
N ASN A 78 7.89 -1.74 8.70
CA ASN A 78 9.34 -1.92 8.51
C ASN A 78 9.65 -3.39 8.22
N ASN A 79 9.46 -3.81 6.98
CA ASN A 79 9.88 -5.10 6.46
C ASN A 79 10.85 -4.88 5.29
N ASN A 80 12.16 -4.86 5.58
CA ASN A 80 13.25 -4.98 4.58
C ASN A 80 13.03 -4.19 3.27
N ASN A 81 12.65 -2.90 3.35
CA ASN A 81 12.46 -1.94 2.29
C ASN A 81 11.07 -1.91 1.59
N ILE A 82 10.21 -2.90 1.70
CA ILE A 82 8.87 -2.89 1.07
C ILE A 82 7.91 -1.90 1.78
N GLY A 83 8.04 -1.71 3.07
CA GLY A 83 7.05 -0.95 3.85
C GLY A 83 7.11 0.58 3.76
N ASN A 84 8.17 1.16 3.22
CA ASN A 84 8.35 2.62 3.25
C ASN A 84 7.59 3.36 2.15
N TYR A 85 7.17 2.65 1.09
CA TYR A 85 6.51 3.25 -0.08
C TYR A 85 5.00 3.00 -0.14
N VAL A 86 4.47 2.14 0.72
CA VAL A 86 3.04 1.82 0.75
C VAL A 86 2.42 2.27 2.07
N PRO A 87 1.47 3.21 2.05
CA PRO A 87 0.69 3.61 3.22
C PRO A 87 -0.44 2.59 3.47
N PHE A 88 -0.11 1.41 4.00
CA PHE A 88 -1.04 0.30 4.13
C PHE A 88 -2.35 0.64 4.83
N LEU A 89 -3.43 0.03 4.36
CA LEU A 89 -4.66 -0.16 5.12
C LEU A 89 -4.44 -1.29 6.11
N GLN A 90 -4.59 -1.02 7.41
CA GLN A 90 -4.61 -2.04 8.44
C GLN A 90 -6.04 -2.51 8.65
N THR A 91 -6.26 -3.82 8.69
CA THR A 91 -7.58 -4.42 8.91
C THR A 91 -7.48 -5.56 9.93
N ASP A 92 -8.62 -5.97 10.48
CA ASP A 92 -8.75 -7.20 11.26
C ASP A 92 -9.40 -8.35 10.46
N VAL A 93 -9.43 -8.22 9.15
CA VAL A 93 -9.84 -9.29 8.24
C VAL A 93 -8.88 -10.46 8.35
N ALA A 94 -9.38 -11.67 8.49
CA ALA A 94 -8.53 -12.85 8.60
C ALA A 94 -7.85 -13.18 7.27
N ILE A 95 -6.57 -12.85 7.17
CA ILE A 95 -5.71 -13.13 6.02
C ILE A 95 -4.74 -14.26 6.37
N ASN A 96 -4.66 -15.24 5.50
CA ASN A 96 -3.70 -16.35 5.58
C ASN A 96 -3.03 -16.55 4.22
N PRO A 97 -1.93 -17.33 4.14
CA PRO A 97 -1.29 -17.64 2.87
C PRO A 97 -2.29 -18.17 1.83
N GLY A 98 -2.32 -17.53 0.65
CA GLY A 98 -3.29 -17.76 -0.43
C GLY A 98 -4.34 -16.65 -0.58
N ASN A 99 -4.49 -15.74 0.41
CA ASN A 99 -5.31 -14.53 0.26
C ASN A 99 -4.50 -13.33 -0.25
N SER A 100 -3.16 -13.35 -0.14
CA SER A 100 -2.28 -12.30 -0.65
C SER A 100 -2.42 -12.19 -2.17
N GLY A 101 -2.50 -10.95 -2.69
CA GLY A 101 -2.83 -10.64 -4.07
C GLY A 101 -4.34 -10.62 -4.37
N GLY A 102 -5.17 -11.15 -3.47
CA GLY A 102 -6.63 -11.09 -3.60
C GLY A 102 -7.21 -9.73 -3.24
N PRO A 103 -8.43 -9.43 -3.71
CA PRO A 103 -9.08 -8.14 -3.50
C PRO A 103 -9.59 -7.97 -2.06
N LEU A 104 -9.53 -6.72 -1.59
CA LEU A 104 -10.26 -6.22 -0.44
C LEU A 104 -11.40 -5.35 -0.95
N PHE A 105 -12.64 -5.72 -0.64
CA PHE A 105 -13.85 -5.03 -1.08
C PHE A 105 -14.45 -4.17 0.03
N ASN A 106 -15.13 -3.07 -0.35
CA ASN A 106 -16.09 -2.39 0.50
C ASN A 106 -17.47 -3.09 0.44
N LEU A 107 -18.47 -2.56 1.16
CA LEU A 107 -19.83 -3.12 1.14
C LEU A 107 -20.61 -2.82 -0.15
N ASP A 108 -20.13 -1.92 -0.98
CA ASP A 108 -20.72 -1.61 -2.30
C ASP A 108 -20.21 -2.56 -3.39
N GLY A 109 -19.31 -3.50 -3.04
CA GLY A 109 -18.73 -4.48 -3.95
C GLY A 109 -17.61 -3.90 -4.83
N GLU A 110 -16.99 -2.82 -4.40
CA GLU A 110 -15.86 -2.19 -5.07
C GLU A 110 -14.55 -2.60 -4.42
N VAL A 111 -13.51 -2.83 -5.22
CA VAL A 111 -12.16 -3.12 -4.71
C VAL A 111 -11.54 -1.84 -4.16
N VAL A 112 -11.20 -1.86 -2.87
CA VAL A 112 -10.60 -0.72 -2.16
C VAL A 112 -9.16 -1.01 -1.72
N GLY A 113 -8.68 -2.24 -1.93
CA GLY A 113 -7.30 -2.61 -1.64
C GLY A 113 -6.94 -3.98 -2.18
N ILE A 114 -5.64 -4.28 -2.15
CA ILE A 114 -5.07 -5.60 -2.48
C ILE A 114 -4.46 -6.16 -1.20
N ASN A 115 -4.90 -7.33 -0.77
CA ASN A 115 -4.36 -8.00 0.40
C ASN A 115 -2.88 -8.35 0.16
N SER A 116 -1.99 -7.96 1.06
CA SER A 116 -0.55 -8.18 0.88
C SER A 116 0.01 -9.04 1.99
N GLN A 117 -0.02 -8.60 3.24
CA GLN A 117 0.70 -9.26 4.31
C GLN A 117 -0.03 -9.20 5.65
N ILE A 118 0.47 -9.98 6.60
CA ILE A 118 0.04 -9.98 8.01
C ILE A 118 1.21 -9.62 8.93
N TYR A 119 0.92 -9.03 10.07
CA TYR A 119 1.88 -9.02 11.16
C TYR A 119 1.71 -10.31 11.97
N SER A 120 2.75 -11.14 11.98
CA SER A 120 2.69 -12.43 12.65
C SER A 120 4.05 -12.85 13.20
N ARG A 121 4.04 -13.42 14.41
CA ARG A 121 5.21 -14.05 15.04
C ARG A 121 5.27 -15.55 14.77
N SER A 122 4.14 -16.17 14.46
CA SER A 122 3.98 -17.61 14.27
C SER A 122 3.74 -18.02 12.81
N GLY A 123 3.61 -17.05 11.89
CA GLY A 123 3.29 -17.28 10.48
C GLY A 123 1.77 -17.33 10.18
N GLY A 124 0.91 -17.41 11.18
CA GLY A 124 -0.53 -17.38 11.02
C GLY A 124 -1.12 -16.01 11.41
N TYR A 125 -2.36 -15.75 11.00
CA TYR A 125 -3.10 -14.54 11.33
C TYR A 125 -3.24 -14.33 12.84
N GLN A 126 -2.95 -13.11 13.30
CA GLN A 126 -2.98 -12.71 14.72
C GLN A 126 -3.75 -11.39 14.94
N GLY A 127 -4.74 -11.09 14.11
CA GLY A 127 -5.58 -9.91 14.25
C GLY A 127 -5.06 -8.66 13.52
N LEU A 128 -3.93 -8.74 12.83
CA LEU A 128 -3.36 -7.64 12.08
C LEU A 128 -3.07 -8.07 10.65
N ALA A 129 -3.82 -7.51 9.72
CA ALA A 129 -3.65 -7.70 8.28
C ALA A 129 -3.46 -6.35 7.59
N PHE A 130 -2.79 -6.37 6.46
CA PHE A 130 -2.43 -5.18 5.71
C PHE A 130 -2.75 -5.35 4.23
N ALA A 131 -3.40 -4.34 3.67
CA ALA A 131 -3.70 -4.27 2.26
C ALA A 131 -3.09 -3.01 1.64
N ILE A 132 -2.64 -3.12 0.41
CA ILE A 132 -2.20 -2.00 -0.41
C ILE A 132 -3.45 -1.22 -0.81
N PRO A 133 -3.55 0.09 -0.55
CA PRO A 133 -4.70 0.90 -0.98
C PRO A 133 -4.87 0.83 -2.50
N ILE A 134 -6.11 0.72 -2.97
CA ILE A 134 -6.36 0.55 -4.40
C ILE A 134 -5.89 1.74 -5.23
N ASN A 135 -5.99 2.98 -4.71
CA ASN A 135 -5.50 4.16 -5.42
C ASN A 135 -3.99 4.05 -5.67
N VAL A 136 -3.22 3.59 -4.67
CA VAL A 136 -1.77 3.35 -4.83
C VAL A 136 -1.49 2.23 -5.83
N ALA A 137 -2.27 1.16 -5.79
CA ALA A 137 -2.11 0.04 -6.72
C ALA A 137 -2.40 0.45 -8.17
N MET A 138 -3.41 1.27 -8.39
CA MET A 138 -3.74 1.79 -9.73
C MET A 138 -2.68 2.74 -10.24
N ASP A 139 -2.16 3.67 -9.41
CA ASP A 139 -1.07 4.56 -9.80
C ASP A 139 0.19 3.80 -10.21
N VAL A 140 0.54 2.74 -9.46
CA VAL A 140 1.67 1.87 -9.79
C VAL A 140 1.41 1.09 -11.09
N ALA A 141 0.20 0.54 -11.25
CA ALA A 141 -0.17 -0.19 -12.46
C ALA A 141 -0.14 0.69 -13.71
N ASP A 142 -0.67 1.91 -13.61
CA ASP A 142 -0.67 2.88 -14.72
C ASP A 142 0.77 3.25 -15.15
N GLN A 143 1.68 3.46 -14.21
CA GLN A 143 3.09 3.72 -14.53
C GLN A 143 3.74 2.51 -15.20
N ILE A 144 3.51 1.30 -14.67
CA ILE A 144 4.05 0.07 -15.28
C ILE A 144 3.54 -0.11 -16.71
N ILE A 145 2.24 0.13 -16.95
CA ILE A 145 1.63 -0.04 -18.28
C ILE A 145 2.13 1.02 -19.28
N ASN A 146 2.25 2.28 -18.84
CA ASN A 146 2.58 3.38 -19.74
C ASN A 146 4.10 3.58 -19.92
N ASP A 147 4.87 3.41 -18.83
CA ASP A 147 6.28 3.78 -18.77
C ASP A 147 7.21 2.56 -18.64
N GLY A 148 6.66 1.39 -18.30
CA GLY A 148 7.42 0.14 -18.08
C GLY A 148 8.05 0.02 -16.70
N GLU A 149 8.09 1.10 -15.93
CA GLU A 149 8.67 1.13 -14.58
C GLU A 149 7.99 2.19 -13.70
N VAL A 150 8.14 2.05 -12.38
CA VAL A 150 7.61 3.02 -11.41
C VAL A 150 8.67 4.03 -11.04
N SER A 151 8.43 5.29 -11.38
CA SER A 151 9.30 6.41 -10.99
C SER A 151 8.87 6.96 -9.63
N ARG A 152 9.84 7.18 -8.74
CA ARG A 152 9.62 7.77 -7.41
C ARG A 152 10.53 8.95 -7.19
N GLY A 153 9.96 10.04 -6.72
CA GLY A 153 10.74 11.20 -6.30
C GLY A 153 11.60 10.87 -5.08
N TYR A 154 12.83 11.38 -5.07
CA TYR A 154 13.73 11.29 -3.93
C TYR A 154 14.04 12.69 -3.40
N LEU A 155 13.72 12.93 -2.13
CA LEU A 155 13.96 14.23 -1.49
C LEU A 155 15.38 14.37 -0.92
N GLY A 156 16.00 13.26 -0.52
CA GLY A 156 17.29 13.28 0.16
C GLY A 156 17.20 13.81 1.59
N VAL A 157 16.16 13.42 2.35
CA VAL A 157 15.99 13.86 3.75
C VAL A 157 15.90 12.67 4.70
N ARG A 158 16.41 12.86 5.92
CA ARG A 158 16.14 11.96 7.04
C ARG A 158 15.21 12.65 8.02
N MET A 159 14.13 11.98 8.38
CA MET A 159 13.10 12.54 9.24
C MET A 159 12.86 11.67 10.46
N SER A 160 12.36 12.29 11.54
CA SER A 160 11.77 11.62 12.68
C SER A 160 10.41 12.23 13.00
N GLU A 161 9.51 11.43 13.56
CA GLU A 161 8.23 11.93 14.07
C GLU A 161 8.46 12.89 15.23
N VAL A 162 7.67 13.96 15.31
CA VAL A 162 7.67 14.90 16.43
C VAL A 162 6.81 14.32 17.54
N ASP A 163 7.44 13.74 18.55
CA ASP A 163 6.81 13.30 19.78
C ASP A 163 6.62 14.46 20.80
N SER A 164 6.05 14.15 21.97
CA SER A 164 5.75 15.17 22.98
C SER A 164 7.02 15.84 23.52
N ASP A 165 8.08 15.08 23.75
CA ASP A 165 9.32 15.60 24.32
C ASP A 165 10.02 16.54 23.33
N LEU A 166 9.98 16.17 22.04
CA LEU A 166 10.55 16.96 20.97
C LEU A 166 9.73 18.24 20.71
N ALA A 167 8.39 18.13 20.75
CA ALA A 167 7.50 19.28 20.61
C ALA A 167 7.75 20.30 21.72
N ASP A 168 7.89 19.87 22.97
CA ASP A 168 8.20 20.74 24.11
C ASP A 168 9.58 21.40 23.94
N ALA A 169 10.58 20.65 23.51
CA ALA A 169 11.94 21.17 23.26
C ALA A 169 11.97 22.21 22.12
N LEU A 170 11.12 22.07 21.12
CA LEU A 170 10.99 23.00 19.98
C LEU A 170 10.01 24.15 20.26
N GLY A 171 9.33 24.17 21.41
CA GLY A 171 8.32 25.17 21.73
C GLY A 171 7.04 25.08 20.89
N MET A 172 6.70 23.89 20.43
CA MET A 172 5.51 23.63 19.63
C MET A 172 4.27 23.44 20.52
N GLU A 173 3.11 23.91 20.07
CA GLU A 173 1.86 23.77 20.84
C GLU A 173 1.35 22.31 20.88
N LYS A 174 1.73 21.48 19.90
CA LYS A 174 1.27 20.09 19.76
C LYS A 174 2.39 19.23 19.17
N PRO A 175 2.50 17.95 19.60
CA PRO A 175 3.40 16.98 19.00
C PRO A 175 2.83 16.53 17.65
N TYR A 176 3.19 17.21 16.58
CA TYR A 176 2.69 16.93 15.24
C TYR A 176 3.71 17.33 14.18
N GLY A 177 3.87 16.46 13.17
CA GLY A 177 4.75 16.69 12.03
C GLY A 177 5.99 15.81 12.02
N ALA A 178 6.84 16.03 11.03
CA ALA A 178 8.11 15.36 10.86
C ALA A 178 9.25 16.36 10.96
N LEU A 179 10.17 16.14 11.91
CA LEU A 179 11.41 16.89 12.02
C LEU A 179 12.41 16.38 10.99
N ILE A 180 12.97 17.28 10.19
CA ILE A 180 14.05 16.99 9.26
C ILE A 180 15.37 17.00 10.04
N ASN A 181 15.93 15.81 10.24
CA ASN A 181 17.16 15.64 11.00
C ASN A 181 18.40 15.92 10.16
N ASP A 182 18.35 15.52 8.88
CA ASP A 182 19.50 15.59 7.98
C ASP A 182 19.03 15.74 6.53
N ILE A 183 19.87 16.33 5.70
CA ILE A 183 19.62 16.57 4.27
C ILE A 183 20.84 16.12 3.49
N GLU A 184 20.61 15.34 2.46
CA GLU A 184 21.66 14.84 1.59
C GLU A 184 22.07 15.92 0.57
N GLU A 185 23.37 16.23 0.55
CA GLU A 185 23.92 17.30 -0.28
C GLU A 185 23.74 17.01 -1.78
N GLY A 186 23.23 18.00 -2.51
CA GLY A 186 22.96 17.88 -3.95
C GLY A 186 21.62 17.27 -4.31
N GLU A 187 20.86 16.76 -3.35
CA GLU A 187 19.53 16.20 -3.59
C GLU A 187 18.42 17.27 -3.59
N SER A 188 17.20 16.87 -3.94
CA SER A 188 16.08 17.79 -4.18
C SER A 188 15.81 18.75 -3.01
N ALA A 189 15.91 18.27 -1.78
CA ALA A 189 15.67 19.08 -0.58
C ALA A 189 16.77 20.14 -0.37
N ASP A 190 18.03 19.77 -0.60
CA ASP A 190 19.17 20.68 -0.53
C ASP A 190 19.06 21.77 -1.61
N LEU A 191 18.81 21.36 -2.84
CA LEU A 191 18.63 22.29 -3.96
C LEU A 191 17.44 23.24 -3.77
N ALA A 192 16.39 22.81 -3.06
CA ALA A 192 15.24 23.62 -2.67
C ALA A 192 15.52 24.56 -1.47
N GLY A 193 16.70 24.43 -0.84
CA GLY A 193 17.08 25.25 0.30
C GLY A 193 16.44 24.83 1.61
N LEU A 194 15.97 23.58 1.72
CA LEU A 194 15.52 23.02 2.99
C LEU A 194 16.71 22.92 3.96
N MET A 195 16.46 23.05 5.24
CA MET A 195 17.52 22.97 6.25
C MET A 195 17.20 21.95 7.33
N PRO A 196 18.20 21.25 7.88
CA PRO A 196 18.03 20.48 9.09
C PRO A 196 17.41 21.33 10.22
N GLY A 197 16.52 20.73 11.00
CA GLY A 197 15.72 21.43 12.01
C GLY A 197 14.37 21.97 11.53
N ALA A 198 14.10 21.94 10.22
CA ALA A 198 12.77 22.26 9.70
C ALA A 198 11.75 21.19 10.15
N VAL A 199 10.51 21.62 10.42
CA VAL A 199 9.40 20.71 10.74
C VAL A 199 8.38 20.75 9.61
N SER A 200 8.14 19.60 9.00
CA SER A 200 7.05 19.45 8.03
C SER A 200 5.76 19.10 8.77
N TYR A 201 4.72 19.91 8.58
CA TYR A 201 3.40 19.72 9.16
C TYR A 201 2.43 18.97 8.22
N THR A 202 2.87 18.64 7.02
CA THR A 202 2.09 17.83 6.07
C THR A 202 2.54 16.38 6.14
N HIS A 203 1.61 15.45 5.87
CA HIS A 203 1.99 14.07 5.61
C HIS A 203 2.80 14.03 4.32
N LEU A 204 4.11 13.87 4.43
CA LEU A 204 4.96 13.52 3.30
C LEU A 204 4.65 12.07 2.92
N ARG A 205 3.64 11.87 2.11
CA ARG A 205 3.42 10.61 1.40
C ARG A 205 4.39 10.58 0.23
N ALA A 206 4.89 9.39 -0.11
CA ALA A 206 5.77 9.19 -1.26
C ALA A 206 5.17 9.71 -2.60
N HIS A 207 3.86 9.94 -2.65
CA HIS A 207 3.13 10.48 -3.80
C HIS A 207 2.97 12.01 -3.80
N GLU A 208 3.31 12.72 -2.72
CA GLU A 208 3.09 14.18 -2.63
C GLU A 208 4.29 15.01 -3.09
N THR A 209 5.31 14.38 -3.64
CA THR A 209 6.49 15.09 -4.17
C THR A 209 6.40 15.43 -5.66
N GLN A 210 5.20 15.40 -6.23
CA GLN A 210 4.95 15.94 -7.56
C GLN A 210 4.39 17.36 -7.46
N THR A 211 5.26 18.34 -7.30
CA THR A 211 5.06 19.73 -7.77
C THR A 211 6.38 20.31 -8.19
#